data_2bedc414b81a9134ad5b46c2d736e6e4
#
_entry.id   2bedc414b81a9134ad5b46c2d736e6e4
#
_cell.length_a   1.000
_cell.length_b   1.000
_cell.length_c   1.000
_cell.angle_alpha   90.00
_cell.angle_beta   90.00
_cell.angle_gamma   90.00
#
_symmetry.space_group_name_H-M   'P 1'
#
loop_
_entity.id
_entity.type
_entity.pdbx_description
1 polymer ?
#
loop_
_entity_poly.entity_id
_entity_poly.type
_entity_poly.pdbx_seq_one_letter_code
_entity_poly.pdbx_strand_id
1 'polypeptide(L)'
;MTDGLNMSRRLRRTAYTKNVEAAGVSGYSVVNHMLLPKSFQKTVEEDYWHLREHVQIWDVSCQRQVEISGPDAEKLIQSMTPRKISTATIGDCYYLPIIDENAGIIND
;
A
#
# COMPACT_ATOMS: atom_id res chain seq x y z
N MET A 1 -28.73 12.84 6.41
CA MET A 1 -28.46 12.01 5.22
C MET A 1 -27.01 12.24 4.88
N THR A 2 -26.17 11.29 5.19
CA THR A 2 -24.76 11.34 4.76
C THR A 2 -24.78 11.03 3.27
N ASP A 3 -24.55 12.05 2.44
CA ASP A 3 -24.23 11.83 1.04
C ASP A 3 -22.99 10.94 0.99
N GLY A 4 -23.22 9.64 0.81
CA GLY A 4 -22.14 8.68 0.69
C GLY A 4 -21.27 9.04 -0.50
N LEU A 5 -19.97 9.06 -0.30
CA LEU A 5 -19.01 9.26 -1.39
C LEU A 5 -19.34 8.30 -2.54
N ASN A 6 -19.83 8.84 -3.66
CA ASN A 6 -20.16 8.05 -4.84
C ASN A 6 -18.88 7.65 -5.56
N MET A 7 -18.37 6.47 -5.22
CA MET A 7 -17.10 5.97 -5.74
C MET A 7 -17.32 5.09 -6.98
N SER A 8 -16.46 5.29 -7.97
CA SER A 8 -16.46 4.48 -9.19
C SER A 8 -16.39 2.98 -8.88
N ARG A 9 -17.21 2.17 -9.56
CA ARG A 9 -17.16 0.69 -9.49
C ARG A 9 -15.86 0.11 -10.03
N ARG A 10 -15.06 0.89 -10.75
CA ARG A 10 -13.75 0.49 -11.28
C ARG A 10 -12.63 0.55 -10.24
N LEU A 11 -12.85 1.23 -9.12
CA LEU A 11 -11.89 1.26 -8.02
C LEU A 11 -12.07 0.02 -7.14
N ARG A 12 -10.96 -0.61 -6.83
CA ARG A 12 -10.94 -1.77 -5.94
C ARG A 12 -11.08 -1.33 -4.50
N ARG A 13 -11.70 -2.19 -3.72
CA ARG A 13 -11.83 -2.05 -2.27
C ARG A 13 -10.87 -3.02 -1.58
N THR A 14 -10.38 -2.65 -0.40
CA THR A 14 -9.62 -3.53 0.47
C THR A 14 -10.57 -4.40 1.30
N ALA A 15 -10.05 -5.43 1.95
CA ALA A 15 -10.81 -6.22 2.92
C ALA A 15 -11.32 -5.38 4.11
N TYR A 16 -10.67 -4.25 4.37
CA TYR A 16 -10.95 -3.35 5.49
C TYR A 16 -11.82 -2.15 5.13
N THR A 17 -12.17 -1.96 3.87
CA THR A 17 -12.92 -0.76 3.43
C THR A 17 -14.20 -0.51 4.23
N LYS A 18 -14.95 -1.57 4.58
CA LYS A 18 -16.15 -1.43 5.43
C LYS A 18 -15.82 -0.91 6.82
N ASN A 19 -14.73 -1.35 7.41
CA ASN A 19 -14.28 -0.91 8.74
C ASN A 19 -13.81 0.54 8.68
N VAL A 20 -13.11 0.93 7.62
CA VAL A 20 -12.68 2.30 7.34
C VAL A 20 -13.89 3.23 7.18
N GLU A 21 -14.92 2.80 6.43
CA GLU A 21 -16.17 3.53 6.28
C GLU A 21 -16.90 3.69 7.64
N ALA A 22 -16.97 2.62 8.43
CA ALA A 22 -17.56 2.65 9.76
C ALA A 22 -16.79 3.55 10.77
N ALA A 23 -15.48 3.68 10.58
CA ALA A 23 -14.64 4.58 11.38
C ALA A 23 -14.80 6.07 10.98
N GLY A 24 -15.61 6.38 9.98
CA GLY A 24 -15.94 7.75 9.62
C GLY A 24 -14.91 8.41 8.68
N VAL A 25 -14.37 7.64 7.74
CA VAL A 25 -13.48 8.20 6.71
C VAL A 25 -14.16 9.37 6.01
N SER A 26 -13.43 10.48 5.86
CA SER A 26 -13.91 11.70 5.22
C SER A 26 -13.37 11.91 3.81
N GLY A 27 -12.39 11.11 3.39
CA GLY A 27 -11.84 11.19 2.05
C GLY A 27 -10.95 10.01 1.71
N TYR A 28 -10.83 9.74 0.40
CA TYR A 28 -9.97 8.70 -0.14
C TYR A 28 -8.98 9.28 -1.16
N SER A 29 -7.83 8.66 -1.21
CA SER A 29 -6.92 8.69 -2.35
C SER A 29 -7.01 7.38 -3.12
N VAL A 30 -6.36 7.30 -4.27
CA VAL A 30 -6.29 6.08 -5.09
C VAL A 30 -4.84 5.71 -5.29
N VAL A 31 -4.48 4.51 -4.86
CA VAL A 31 -3.15 3.92 -5.04
C VAL A 31 -3.34 2.50 -5.56
N ASN A 32 -2.60 2.13 -6.60
CA ASN A 32 -2.71 0.81 -7.25
C ASN A 32 -4.16 0.42 -7.62
N HIS A 33 -4.96 1.39 -8.11
CA HIS A 33 -6.39 1.23 -8.40
C HIS A 33 -7.25 0.84 -7.19
N MET A 34 -6.75 1.04 -5.96
CA MET A 34 -7.45 0.75 -4.71
C MET A 34 -7.72 2.03 -3.93
N LEU A 35 -8.80 2.00 -3.14
CA LEU A 35 -9.12 3.08 -2.22
C LEU A 35 -8.15 3.06 -1.05
N LEU A 36 -7.44 4.19 -0.86
CA LEU A 36 -6.61 4.43 0.32
C LEU A 36 -7.30 5.49 1.17
N PRO A 37 -7.65 5.22 2.44
CA PRO A 37 -8.23 6.23 3.31
C PRO A 37 -7.21 7.36 3.53
N LYS A 38 -7.68 8.60 3.35
CA LYS A 38 -6.84 9.80 3.43
C LYS A 38 -7.02 10.57 4.72
N SER A 39 -8.24 10.63 5.22
CA SER A 39 -8.58 11.42 6.40
C SER A 39 -9.85 10.90 7.08
N PHE A 40 -9.94 11.15 8.41
CA PHE A 40 -11.06 10.77 9.27
C PHE A 40 -11.50 11.98 10.06
N GLN A 41 -12.30 12.81 9.77
CA GLN A 41 -12.96 13.91 10.53
C GLN A 41 -12.08 14.60 11.60
N LYS A 42 -10.76 14.44 11.54
CA LYS A 42 -9.78 15.08 12.42
C LYS A 42 -8.89 16.01 11.63
N THR A 43 -8.30 16.97 12.31
CA THR A 43 -7.27 17.83 11.72
C THR A 43 -5.93 17.09 11.64
N VAL A 44 -5.05 17.56 10.78
CA VAL A 44 -3.68 17.01 10.66
C VAL A 44 -2.93 17.15 12.00
N GLU A 45 -3.18 18.23 12.75
CA GLU A 45 -2.56 18.46 14.05
C GLU A 45 -3.04 17.44 15.09
N GLU A 46 -4.35 17.16 15.14
CA GLU A 46 -4.90 16.14 16.05
C GLU A 46 -4.34 14.75 15.73
N ASP A 47 -4.24 14.39 14.46
CA ASP A 47 -3.65 13.11 14.03
C ASP A 47 -2.15 13.04 14.36
N TYR A 48 -1.41 14.15 14.20
CA TYR A 48 -0.01 14.22 14.55
C TYR A 48 0.22 13.99 16.05
N TRP A 49 -0.52 14.68 16.91
CA TRP A 49 -0.36 14.50 18.35
C TRP A 49 -0.84 13.12 18.82
N HIS A 50 -1.90 12.60 18.22
CA HIS A 50 -2.32 11.23 18.49
C HIS A 50 -1.24 10.21 18.13
N LEU A 51 -0.57 10.38 16.99
CA LEU A 51 0.55 9.51 16.59
C LEU A 51 1.72 9.56 17.56
N ARG A 52 1.97 10.75 18.17
CA ARG A 52 3.05 10.96 19.13
C ARG A 52 2.79 10.33 20.50
N GLU A 53 1.55 10.25 20.91
CA GLU A 53 1.13 9.89 22.27
C GLU A 53 0.44 8.52 22.34
N HIS A 54 -0.05 8.02 21.21
CA HIS A 54 -0.86 6.82 21.11
C HIS A 54 -0.47 5.96 19.90
N VAL A 55 -1.11 4.79 19.79
CA VAL A 55 -0.98 3.89 18.65
C VAL A 55 -1.98 4.28 17.57
N GLN A 56 -1.54 4.27 16.31
CA GLN A 56 -2.41 4.43 15.14
C GLN A 56 -2.42 3.16 14.29
N ILE A 57 -3.56 2.91 13.66
CA ILE A 57 -3.76 1.80 12.70
C ILE A 57 -4.15 2.41 11.36
N TRP A 58 -3.44 2.01 10.29
CA TRP A 58 -3.71 2.47 8.94
C TRP A 58 -4.00 1.29 8.02
N ASP A 59 -5.02 1.43 7.15
CA ASP A 59 -5.24 0.47 6.06
C ASP A 59 -4.28 0.78 4.91
N VAL A 60 -3.24 -0.01 4.78
CA VAL A 60 -2.24 0.07 3.70
C VAL A 60 -2.36 -1.08 2.70
N SER A 61 -3.51 -1.75 2.65
CA SER A 61 -3.75 -2.90 1.76
C SER A 61 -3.66 -2.56 0.27
N CYS A 62 -3.61 -1.28 -0.08
CA CYS A 62 -3.33 -0.82 -1.43
C CYS A 62 -1.87 -1.09 -1.87
N GLN A 63 -0.97 -1.30 -0.92
CA GLN A 63 0.40 -1.75 -1.18
C GLN A 63 0.37 -3.27 -1.39
N ARG A 64 0.20 -3.67 -2.65
CA ARG A 64 0.03 -5.08 -3.01
C ARG A 64 1.36 -5.81 -3.01
N GLN A 65 1.32 -7.06 -2.59
CA GLN A 65 2.44 -7.97 -2.68
C GLN A 65 2.34 -8.81 -3.97
N VAL A 66 3.50 -9.16 -4.53
CA VAL A 66 3.64 -10.11 -5.62
C VAL A 66 4.49 -11.27 -5.14
N GLU A 67 3.91 -12.47 -5.13
CA GLU A 67 4.66 -13.69 -4.83
C GLU A 67 5.38 -14.16 -6.09
N ILE A 68 6.67 -14.42 -5.96
CA ILE A 68 7.49 -15.01 -7.01
C ILE A 68 8.04 -16.32 -6.47
N SER A 69 7.70 -17.44 -7.12
CA SER A 69 8.05 -18.77 -6.69
C SER A 69 8.69 -19.57 -7.84
N GLY A 70 9.49 -20.57 -7.50
CA GLY A 70 10.16 -21.46 -8.44
C GLY A 70 11.68 -21.46 -8.27
N PRO A 71 12.38 -22.40 -8.95
CA PRO A 71 13.83 -22.59 -8.74
C PRO A 71 14.69 -21.39 -9.18
N ASP A 72 14.20 -20.56 -10.07
CA ASP A 72 14.90 -19.38 -10.59
C ASP A 72 14.31 -18.05 -10.08
N ALA A 73 13.44 -18.07 -9.07
CA ALA A 73 12.78 -16.88 -8.52
C ALA A 73 13.79 -15.81 -8.07
N GLU A 74 14.83 -16.21 -7.34
CA GLU A 74 15.89 -15.29 -6.89
C GLU A 74 16.60 -14.63 -8.07
N LYS A 75 16.97 -15.39 -9.09
CA LYS A 75 17.64 -14.88 -10.28
C LYS A 75 16.76 -13.87 -11.03
N LEU A 76 15.48 -14.18 -11.19
CA LEU A 76 14.52 -13.29 -11.85
C LEU A 76 14.41 -11.96 -11.09
N ILE A 77 14.18 -12.00 -9.77
CA ILE A 77 14.07 -10.78 -8.97
C ILE A 77 15.38 -10.00 -9.02
N GLN A 78 16.53 -10.66 -8.82
CA GLN A 78 17.83 -9.99 -8.83
C GLN A 78 18.13 -9.30 -10.17
N SER A 79 17.60 -9.81 -11.28
CA SER A 79 17.78 -9.17 -12.60
C SER A 79 16.94 -7.90 -12.79
N MET A 80 15.91 -7.69 -11.96
CA MET A 80 14.99 -6.56 -12.07
C MET A 80 15.26 -5.43 -11.07
N THR A 81 16.07 -5.71 -10.02
CA THR A 81 16.31 -4.73 -8.95
C THR A 81 17.79 -4.54 -8.67
N PRO A 82 18.25 -3.31 -8.37
CA PRO A 82 19.61 -3.05 -7.93
C PRO A 82 19.87 -3.51 -6.48
N ARG A 83 18.81 -3.82 -5.73
CA ARG A 83 18.94 -4.26 -4.35
C ARG A 83 19.43 -5.70 -4.31
N LYS A 84 20.47 -5.95 -3.50
CA LYS A 84 20.97 -7.30 -3.27
C LYS A 84 19.95 -8.09 -2.43
N ILE A 85 19.46 -9.20 -2.98
CA ILE A 85 18.46 -10.07 -2.34
C ILE A 85 19.02 -11.44 -1.93
N SER A 86 20.32 -11.68 -2.09
CA SER A 86 20.95 -12.99 -1.81
C SER A 86 20.87 -13.46 -0.35
N THR A 87 20.40 -12.61 0.55
CA THR A 87 20.12 -12.97 1.95
C THR A 87 18.65 -13.24 2.21
N ALA A 88 17.81 -13.15 1.18
CA ALA A 88 16.39 -13.43 1.31
C ALA A 88 16.15 -14.92 1.56
N THR A 89 15.20 -15.21 2.44
CA THR A 89 14.73 -16.56 2.71
C THR A 89 13.26 -16.69 2.26
N ILE A 90 12.80 -17.93 2.10
CA ILE A 90 11.40 -18.20 1.73
C ILE A 90 10.49 -17.60 2.79
N GLY A 91 9.54 -16.77 2.35
CA GLY A 91 8.60 -16.05 3.22
C GLY A 91 8.98 -14.61 3.54
N ASP A 92 10.20 -14.18 3.19
CA ASP A 92 10.57 -12.78 3.35
C ASP A 92 9.84 -11.88 2.35
N CYS A 93 9.45 -10.70 2.81
CA CYS A 93 8.90 -9.63 1.98
C CYS A 93 9.89 -8.47 1.88
N TYR A 94 10.11 -7.99 0.68
CA TYR A 94 10.96 -6.84 0.43
C TYR A 94 10.22 -5.77 -0.38
N TYR A 95 10.43 -4.53 -0.01
CA TYR A 95 10.11 -3.40 -0.88
C TYR A 95 11.28 -3.20 -1.86
N LEU A 96 11.00 -3.34 -3.15
CA LEU A 96 12.03 -3.36 -4.19
C LEU A 96 11.68 -2.41 -5.32
N PRO A 97 12.58 -1.49 -5.71
CA PRO A 97 12.43 -0.79 -6.98
C PRO A 97 12.71 -1.76 -8.13
N ILE A 98 11.82 -1.80 -9.10
CA ILE A 98 12.02 -2.47 -10.38
C ILE A 98 12.49 -1.44 -11.38
N ILE A 99 13.63 -1.69 -12.00
CA ILE A 99 14.29 -0.73 -12.89
C ILE A 99 14.48 -1.29 -14.30
N ASP A 100 14.58 -0.39 -15.26
CA ASP A 100 15.01 -0.71 -16.62
C ASP A 100 16.54 -0.67 -16.77
N GLU A 101 17.03 -0.95 -17.98
CA GLU A 101 18.45 -0.95 -18.32
C GLU A 101 19.11 0.44 -18.24
N ASN A 102 18.35 1.51 -18.19
CA ASN A 102 18.82 2.89 -18.05
C ASN A 102 18.72 3.40 -16.59
N ALA A 103 18.44 2.50 -15.64
CA ALA A 103 18.19 2.78 -14.23
C ALA A 103 16.92 3.64 -13.98
N GLY A 104 16.02 3.68 -14.95
CA GLY A 104 14.69 4.28 -14.79
C GLY A 104 13.79 3.36 -13.93
N ILE A 105 13.03 3.93 -12.96
CA ILE A 105 12.09 3.15 -12.17
C ILE A 105 10.86 2.82 -13.01
N ILE A 106 10.59 1.53 -13.17
CA ILE A 106 9.39 1.00 -13.84
C ILE A 106 8.25 0.86 -12.82
N ASN A 107 8.57 0.35 -11.64
CA ASN A 107 7.62 0.11 -10.55
C ASN A 107 8.36 -0.07 -9.21
N ASP A 108 7.58 -0.03 -8.13
CA ASP A 108 8.05 -0.25 -6.76
C ASP A 108 7.03 -1.02 -5.91
#